data_cd4c1b45901bfb14babc5015218a95d0
#
_entry.id   cd4c1b45901bfb14babc5015218a95d0
#
_cell.length_a   1.000
_cell.length_b   1.000
_cell.length_c   1.000
_cell.angle_alpha   90.00
_cell.angle_beta   90.00
_cell.angle_gamma   90.00
#
_symmetry.space_group_name_H-M   'P 1'
#
loop_
_entity.id
_entity.type
_entity.pdbx_description
1 polymer ?
#
loop_
_entity_poly.entity_id
_entity_poly.type
_entity_poly.pdbx_seq_one_letter_code
_entity_poly.pdbx_strand_id
1 'polypeptide(L)'
;IKDTYKLSLNITSCAIQNGNIYASTTNKAEVSSGIIYASLKENLLDKANWKPYGLSNLSDSHTISAIASFKNTLFYLVSQQGIFYENNGELSRIINSSTLKYMKVIGEKLACIDNSRVFIVSDTQKFDQINLSINDISTYQTDKYWIAEGSKGLRSIQRKGSNSFEALNEPIILDGPYSNSAFDIVCKNDKVYMIIGGKDLLNGKRFDKGGYILTYDYDKWSFIDPKEAQKKLNLPRNPRDYTSIAVTTDDSNDEIVYASSMGDGVIQYKNGTPVQSYNEKNAFKETAGGYGSGYCYIDGLAFDKNGNLWMTSSEVNHAVLVLDKAGAWHRL
;
A
#
# COMPACT_ATOMS: atom_id res chain seq x y z
N ILE A 1 32.70 -25.80 15.44
CA ILE A 1 31.46 -26.51 15.78
C ILE A 1 30.44 -26.05 14.76
N LYS A 2 30.10 -26.91 13.78
CA LYS A 2 29.08 -26.61 12.79
C LYS A 2 27.73 -26.63 13.49
N ASP A 3 26.94 -25.54 13.38
CA ASP A 3 25.56 -25.44 13.81
C ASP A 3 24.68 -26.46 13.06
N THR A 4 24.56 -27.63 13.61
CA THR A 4 23.73 -28.74 13.08
C THR A 4 22.28 -28.68 13.56
N TYR A 5 21.83 -27.58 14.15
CA TYR A 5 20.56 -27.52 14.86
C TYR A 5 19.65 -26.35 14.42
N LYS A 6 19.56 -26.07 13.13
CA LYS A 6 18.47 -25.21 12.65
C LYS A 6 17.23 -26.06 12.45
N LEU A 7 16.23 -25.91 13.34
CA LEU A 7 14.85 -26.28 13.00
C LEU A 7 14.47 -25.45 11.77
N SER A 8 14.22 -26.11 10.66
CA SER A 8 13.69 -25.45 9.44
C SER A 8 12.20 -25.19 9.60
N LEU A 9 11.81 -24.50 10.70
CA LEU A 9 10.43 -24.17 10.99
C LEU A 9 10.12 -22.77 10.53
N ASN A 10 9.10 -22.63 9.72
CA ASN A 10 8.51 -21.34 9.37
C ASN A 10 7.52 -20.94 10.46
N ILE A 11 7.98 -20.15 11.44
CA ILE A 11 7.15 -19.64 12.53
C ILE A 11 6.26 -18.51 12.03
N THR A 12 4.96 -18.63 12.21
CA THR A 12 3.96 -17.65 11.74
C THR A 12 3.44 -16.75 12.86
N SER A 13 3.42 -17.23 14.09
CA SER A 13 2.90 -16.49 15.24
C SER A 13 3.43 -17.07 16.54
N CYS A 14 3.41 -16.27 17.61
CA CYS A 14 3.70 -16.77 18.95
C CYS A 14 2.81 -16.11 20.00
N ALA A 15 2.64 -16.79 21.13
CA ALA A 15 1.95 -16.28 22.31
C ALA A 15 2.61 -16.78 23.58
N ILE A 16 2.50 -16.01 24.67
CA ILE A 16 3.00 -16.39 25.99
C ILE A 16 1.81 -16.64 26.89
N GLN A 17 1.83 -17.79 27.60
CA GLN A 17 0.82 -18.12 28.59
C GLN A 17 1.43 -19.01 29.67
N ASN A 18 1.12 -18.72 30.93
CA ASN A 18 1.52 -19.52 32.10
C ASN A 18 3.02 -19.87 32.13
N GLY A 19 3.90 -18.89 31.78
CA GLY A 19 5.34 -19.08 31.79
C GLY A 19 5.89 -19.91 30.63
N ASN A 20 5.08 -20.24 29.64
CA ASN A 20 5.47 -20.91 28.41
C ASN A 20 5.29 -19.98 27.20
N ILE A 21 6.15 -20.14 26.20
CA ILE A 21 5.98 -19.59 24.86
C ILE A 21 5.45 -20.66 23.93
N TYR A 22 4.43 -20.33 23.17
CA TYR A 22 3.83 -21.18 22.13
C TYR A 22 4.09 -20.54 20.77
N ALA A 23 4.43 -21.34 19.77
CA ALA A 23 4.68 -20.85 18.42
C ALA A 23 3.98 -21.74 17.40
N SER A 24 3.34 -21.12 16.40
CA SER A 24 2.73 -21.84 15.29
C SER A 24 3.70 -21.96 14.11
N THR A 25 3.63 -23.09 13.41
CA THR A 25 4.42 -23.36 12.21
C THR A 25 3.55 -23.97 11.11
N THR A 26 3.85 -23.60 9.87
CA THR A 26 3.23 -24.23 8.69
C THR A 26 3.93 -25.52 8.26
N ASN A 27 5.12 -25.80 8.80
CA ASN A 27 5.87 -27.03 8.47
C ASN A 27 5.39 -28.22 9.29
N LYS A 28 4.31 -28.84 8.85
CA LYS A 28 3.72 -30.03 9.51
C LYS A 28 4.53 -31.32 9.33
N ALA A 29 5.45 -31.36 8.39
CA ALA A 29 6.37 -32.50 8.25
C ALA A 29 7.30 -32.61 9.45
N GLU A 30 7.69 -31.48 10.05
CA GLU A 30 8.51 -31.43 11.25
C GLU A 30 7.70 -31.46 12.55
N VAL A 31 6.51 -30.82 12.54
CA VAL A 31 5.62 -30.72 13.69
C VAL A 31 4.19 -30.95 13.23
N SER A 32 3.68 -32.16 13.36
CA SER A 32 2.36 -32.57 12.87
C SER A 32 1.21 -31.71 13.44
N SER A 33 1.31 -31.28 14.70
CA SER A 33 0.32 -30.42 15.33
C SER A 33 0.36 -28.98 14.77
N GLY A 34 1.46 -28.55 14.13
CA GLY A 34 1.68 -27.16 13.74
C GLY A 34 1.91 -26.20 14.90
N ILE A 35 2.11 -26.70 16.12
CA ILE A 35 2.35 -25.91 17.33
C ILE A 35 3.50 -26.52 18.11
N ILE A 36 4.44 -25.68 18.54
CA ILE A 36 5.49 -26.02 19.49
C ILE A 36 5.41 -25.11 20.71
N TYR A 37 5.94 -25.56 21.81
CA TYR A 37 6.06 -24.75 23.03
C TYR A 37 7.36 -25.00 23.77
N ALA A 38 7.80 -24.03 24.57
CA ALA A 38 8.90 -24.18 25.50
C ALA A 38 8.63 -23.35 26.76
N SER A 39 9.22 -23.75 27.88
CA SER A 39 9.19 -22.94 29.11
C SER A 39 10.12 -21.74 28.96
N LEU A 40 9.66 -20.56 29.38
CA LEU A 40 10.48 -19.34 29.45
C LEU A 40 11.62 -19.42 30.48
N LYS A 41 11.64 -20.44 31.32
CA LYS A 41 12.72 -20.72 32.27
C LYS A 41 13.87 -21.50 31.66
N GLU A 42 13.65 -22.10 30.49
CA GLU A 42 14.63 -22.91 29.76
C GLU A 42 15.45 -22.04 28.77
N ASN A 43 16.56 -22.61 28.31
CA ASN A 43 17.33 -21.99 27.23
C ASN A 43 16.57 -22.15 25.91
N LEU A 44 15.93 -21.09 25.42
CA LEU A 44 15.14 -21.10 24.16
C LEU A 44 16.01 -21.26 22.90
N LEU A 45 17.34 -21.12 23.00
CA LEU A 45 18.26 -21.39 21.90
C LEU A 45 18.51 -22.91 21.74
N ASP A 46 18.21 -23.70 22.76
CA ASP A 46 18.34 -25.15 22.67
C ASP A 46 17.05 -25.77 22.11
N LYS A 47 17.18 -26.41 20.96
CA LYS A 47 16.09 -27.15 20.28
C LYS A 47 15.43 -28.19 21.20
N ALA A 48 16.18 -28.81 22.08
CA ALA A 48 15.67 -29.86 22.96
C ALA A 48 14.58 -29.38 23.94
N ASN A 49 14.56 -28.07 24.21
CA ASN A 49 13.57 -27.44 25.09
C ASN A 49 12.24 -27.13 24.38
N TRP A 50 12.22 -27.18 23.05
CA TRP A 50 10.99 -27.01 22.27
C TRP A 50 10.30 -28.36 22.03
N LYS A 51 9.05 -28.46 22.43
CA LYS A 51 8.24 -29.66 22.33
C LYS A 51 7.01 -29.43 21.46
N PRO A 52 6.56 -30.44 20.69
CA PRO A 52 5.25 -30.40 20.03
C PRO A 52 4.15 -30.18 21.04
N TYR A 53 3.21 -29.29 20.74
CA TYR A 53 2.01 -29.06 21.54
C TYR A 53 0.83 -29.66 20.81
N GLY A 54 0.21 -30.69 21.39
CA GLY A 54 -0.90 -31.43 20.81
C GLY A 54 -2.21 -31.10 21.50
N LEU A 55 -3.28 -30.99 20.72
CA LEU A 55 -4.66 -30.96 21.20
C LEU A 55 -5.36 -32.20 20.66
N SER A 56 -6.23 -32.82 21.45
CA SER A 56 -6.75 -34.19 21.16
C SER A 56 -7.55 -34.28 19.85
N ASN A 57 -8.17 -33.18 19.41
CA ASN A 57 -8.95 -33.13 18.17
C ASN A 57 -8.27 -32.28 17.06
N LEU A 58 -6.98 -31.99 17.20
CA LEU A 58 -6.20 -31.31 16.18
C LEU A 58 -5.82 -32.31 15.08
N SER A 59 -6.34 -32.10 13.89
CA SER A 59 -6.09 -32.95 12.71
C SER A 59 -5.18 -32.30 11.71
N ASP A 60 -4.70 -33.07 10.72
CA ASP A 60 -3.85 -32.55 9.63
C ASP A 60 -4.54 -31.48 8.76
N SER A 61 -5.87 -31.43 8.77
CA SER A 61 -6.64 -30.38 8.08
C SER A 61 -6.60 -29.02 8.78
N HIS A 62 -6.19 -28.96 10.04
CA HIS A 62 -6.10 -27.70 10.79
C HIS A 62 -4.73 -27.05 10.56
N THR A 63 -4.66 -25.99 9.80
CA THR A 63 -3.45 -25.17 9.66
C THR A 63 -3.56 -23.98 10.59
N ILE A 64 -2.73 -23.96 11.65
CA ILE A 64 -2.70 -22.86 12.62
C ILE A 64 -1.85 -21.71 12.05
N SER A 65 -2.48 -20.59 11.72
CA SER A 65 -1.82 -19.40 11.17
C SER A 65 -1.48 -18.35 12.22
N ALA A 66 -2.20 -18.33 13.35
CA ALA A 66 -1.87 -17.45 14.47
C ALA A 66 -2.31 -18.05 15.81
N ILE A 67 -1.60 -17.67 16.87
CA ILE A 67 -1.90 -18.00 18.28
C ILE A 67 -1.99 -16.71 19.08
N ALA A 68 -2.95 -16.60 19.98
CA ALA A 68 -3.04 -15.50 20.95
C ALA A 68 -3.38 -16.05 22.34
N SER A 69 -2.80 -15.47 23.37
CA SER A 69 -3.19 -15.71 24.76
C SER A 69 -4.14 -14.62 25.21
N PHE A 70 -5.35 -14.98 25.56
CA PHE A 70 -6.38 -14.03 25.99
C PHE A 70 -7.16 -14.61 27.17
N LYS A 71 -7.25 -13.88 28.27
CA LYS A 71 -7.92 -14.30 29.51
C LYS A 71 -7.52 -15.71 29.95
N ASN A 72 -6.23 -15.96 29.98
CA ASN A 72 -5.65 -17.26 30.35
C ASN A 72 -6.11 -18.46 29.51
N THR A 73 -6.52 -18.22 28.27
CA THR A 73 -6.92 -19.21 27.29
C THR A 73 -6.15 -18.98 26.00
N LEU A 74 -5.66 -20.06 25.38
CA LEU A 74 -5.04 -19.99 24.05
C LEU A 74 -6.13 -19.99 22.98
N PHE A 75 -6.04 -19.00 22.10
CA PHE A 75 -6.88 -18.87 20.91
C PHE A 75 -6.03 -19.11 19.66
N TYR A 76 -6.64 -19.75 18.69
CA TYR A 76 -6.00 -20.18 17.45
C TYR A 76 -6.78 -19.68 16.24
N LEU A 77 -6.10 -19.03 15.33
CA LEU A 77 -6.63 -18.77 13.99
C LEU A 77 -6.30 -19.99 13.13
N VAL A 78 -7.33 -20.75 12.78
CA VAL A 78 -7.23 -21.88 11.88
C VAL A 78 -7.60 -21.44 10.48
N SER A 79 -6.65 -21.55 9.56
CA SER A 79 -6.82 -21.10 8.17
C SER A 79 -8.07 -21.70 7.53
N GLN A 80 -8.87 -20.83 6.89
CA GLN A 80 -10.13 -21.20 6.22
C GLN A 80 -11.22 -21.81 7.11
N GLN A 81 -11.02 -21.87 8.43
CA GLN A 81 -11.99 -22.48 9.35
C GLN A 81 -12.49 -21.50 10.43
N GLY A 82 -11.67 -20.51 10.84
CA GLY A 82 -12.09 -19.51 11.81
C GLY A 82 -11.24 -19.44 13.07
N ILE A 83 -11.85 -19.00 14.16
CA ILE A 83 -11.21 -18.91 15.47
C ILE A 83 -11.67 -20.05 16.37
N PHE A 84 -10.68 -20.67 16.95
CA PHE A 84 -10.84 -21.73 17.94
C PHE A 84 -10.18 -21.30 19.25
N TYR A 85 -10.56 -21.89 20.34
CA TYR A 85 -9.91 -21.76 21.64
C TYR A 85 -9.67 -23.15 22.24
N GLU A 86 -8.71 -23.21 23.14
CA GLU A 86 -8.43 -24.43 23.89
C GLU A 86 -9.43 -24.61 25.04
N ASN A 87 -10.06 -25.75 25.08
CA ASN A 87 -10.98 -26.14 26.11
C ASN A 87 -10.66 -27.58 26.58
N ASN A 88 -10.06 -27.72 27.78
CA ASN A 88 -9.66 -29.00 28.37
C ASN A 88 -8.81 -29.87 27.42
N GLY A 89 -7.87 -29.30 26.71
CA GLY A 89 -6.97 -30.00 25.78
C GLY A 89 -7.58 -30.29 24.40
N GLU A 90 -8.70 -29.66 24.06
CA GLU A 90 -9.38 -29.79 22.77
C GLU A 90 -9.59 -28.41 22.12
N LEU A 91 -9.69 -28.41 20.81
CA LEU A 91 -10.10 -27.21 20.06
C LEU A 91 -11.62 -27.07 20.05
N SER A 92 -12.11 -25.93 20.52
CA SER A 92 -13.52 -25.54 20.43
C SER A 92 -13.65 -24.30 19.55
N ARG A 93 -14.54 -24.36 18.55
CA ARG A 93 -14.71 -23.24 17.61
C ARG A 93 -15.65 -22.19 18.16
N ILE A 94 -15.22 -20.92 18.16
CA ILE A 94 -16.05 -19.77 18.55
C ILE A 94 -16.52 -18.96 17.33
N ILE A 95 -15.66 -18.79 16.30
CA ILE A 95 -16.01 -18.03 15.09
C ILE A 95 -15.82 -18.94 13.88
N ASN A 96 -16.86 -19.05 13.06
CA ASN A 96 -16.81 -19.74 11.77
C ASN A 96 -16.58 -18.69 10.65
N SER A 97 -15.41 -18.67 10.05
CA SER A 97 -15.07 -17.79 8.93
C SER A 97 -13.88 -18.34 8.15
N SER A 98 -14.01 -18.38 6.83
CA SER A 98 -12.93 -18.79 5.90
C SER A 98 -12.03 -17.65 5.46
N THR A 99 -12.33 -16.41 5.85
CA THR A 99 -11.70 -15.19 5.33
C THR A 99 -10.95 -14.36 6.38
N LEU A 100 -10.78 -14.92 7.60
CA LEU A 100 -10.03 -14.24 8.66
C LEU A 100 -8.57 -14.04 8.28
N LYS A 101 -8.09 -12.82 8.48
CA LYS A 101 -6.72 -12.40 8.15
C LYS A 101 -5.79 -12.52 9.35
N TYR A 102 -6.23 -12.03 10.49
CA TYR A 102 -5.43 -12.08 11.73
C TYR A 102 -6.30 -11.87 12.97
N MET A 103 -5.70 -12.14 14.12
CA MET A 103 -6.26 -11.82 15.42
C MET A 103 -5.21 -11.16 16.31
N LYS A 104 -5.65 -10.28 17.22
CA LYS A 104 -4.81 -9.66 18.23
C LYS A 104 -5.57 -9.30 19.49
N VAL A 105 -4.88 -9.29 20.61
CA VAL A 105 -5.42 -8.81 21.89
C VAL A 105 -5.41 -7.28 21.88
N ILE A 106 -6.54 -6.68 22.21
CA ILE A 106 -6.75 -5.24 22.32
C ILE A 106 -7.36 -4.91 23.70
N GLY A 107 -6.51 -4.62 24.68
CA GLY A 107 -6.94 -4.48 26.09
C GLY A 107 -7.61 -5.76 26.59
N GLU A 108 -8.82 -5.64 27.11
CA GLU A 108 -9.63 -6.74 27.66
C GLU A 108 -10.47 -7.49 26.60
N LYS A 109 -10.10 -7.41 25.34
CA LYS A 109 -10.78 -8.07 24.21
C LYS A 109 -9.79 -8.73 23.25
N LEU A 110 -10.28 -9.69 22.48
CA LEU A 110 -9.55 -10.24 21.34
C LEU A 110 -10.27 -9.82 20.05
N ALA A 111 -9.59 -9.07 19.20
CA ALA A 111 -10.10 -8.67 17.90
C ALA A 111 -9.68 -9.68 16.82
N CYS A 112 -10.65 -10.11 16.00
CA CYS A 112 -10.42 -10.98 14.85
C CYS A 112 -10.96 -10.28 13.61
N ILE A 113 -10.14 -10.09 12.58
CA ILE A 113 -10.45 -9.26 11.41
C ILE A 113 -10.49 -10.14 10.16
N ASP A 114 -11.57 -10.01 9.40
CA ASP A 114 -11.70 -10.57 8.05
C ASP A 114 -11.83 -9.46 6.98
N ASN A 115 -12.18 -9.82 5.75
CA ASN A 115 -12.28 -8.87 4.65
C ASN A 115 -13.38 -7.82 4.81
N SER A 116 -14.45 -8.13 5.55
CA SER A 116 -15.66 -7.30 5.64
C SER A 116 -16.24 -7.22 7.05
N ARG A 117 -15.63 -7.92 8.01
CA ARG A 117 -16.14 -8.01 9.38
C ARG A 117 -15.01 -7.93 10.40
N VAL A 118 -15.37 -7.46 11.56
CA VAL A 118 -14.54 -7.51 12.77
C VAL A 118 -15.32 -8.23 13.85
N PHE A 119 -14.68 -9.18 14.50
CA PHE A 119 -15.24 -9.86 15.66
C PHE A 119 -14.48 -9.40 16.90
N ILE A 120 -15.22 -8.94 17.90
CA ILE A 120 -14.68 -8.53 19.20
C ILE A 120 -15.06 -9.58 20.23
N VAL A 121 -14.13 -10.48 20.51
CA VAL A 121 -14.33 -11.58 21.46
C VAL A 121 -14.10 -11.06 22.88
N SER A 122 -15.08 -11.29 23.73
CA SER A 122 -15.05 -10.91 25.15
C SER A 122 -14.65 -12.08 26.07
N ASP A 123 -15.02 -13.28 25.69
CA ASP A 123 -14.66 -14.57 26.35
C ASP A 123 -14.86 -15.72 25.38
N THR A 124 -14.71 -16.96 25.83
CA THR A 124 -14.82 -18.17 25.01
C THR A 124 -16.22 -18.45 24.46
N GLN A 125 -17.23 -17.72 24.89
CA GLN A 125 -18.63 -17.94 24.48
C GLN A 125 -19.27 -16.68 23.88
N LYS A 126 -18.60 -15.53 23.96
CA LYS A 126 -19.21 -14.25 23.61
C LYS A 126 -18.33 -13.40 22.73
N PHE A 127 -18.90 -12.99 21.63
CA PHE A 127 -18.30 -11.99 20.73
C PHE A 127 -19.38 -11.06 20.15
N ASP A 128 -18.96 -9.87 19.78
CA ASP A 128 -19.74 -8.95 18.92
C ASP A 128 -19.18 -8.98 17.51
N GLN A 129 -20.03 -8.78 16.50
CA GLN A 129 -19.63 -8.66 15.11
C GLN A 129 -19.93 -7.25 14.60
N ILE A 130 -18.95 -6.66 13.93
CA ILE A 130 -19.07 -5.38 13.21
C ILE A 130 -18.95 -5.67 11.73
N ASN A 131 -19.95 -5.28 10.92
CA ASN A 131 -19.90 -5.40 9.47
C ASN A 131 -19.18 -4.18 8.89
N LEU A 132 -17.86 -4.20 8.95
CA LEU A 132 -17.00 -3.11 8.52
C LEU A 132 -15.68 -3.67 7.98
N SER A 133 -15.24 -3.18 6.82
CA SER A 133 -13.93 -3.50 6.27
C SER A 133 -12.90 -2.57 6.87
N ILE A 134 -11.98 -3.14 7.65
CA ILE A 134 -10.88 -2.39 8.28
C ILE A 134 -9.56 -3.13 8.11
N ASN A 135 -8.46 -2.39 8.23
CA ASN A 135 -7.12 -2.97 8.22
C ASN A 135 -6.61 -3.28 9.63
N ASP A 136 -7.00 -2.48 10.61
CA ASP A 136 -6.57 -2.66 12.01
C ASP A 136 -7.54 -2.02 12.99
N ILE A 137 -7.47 -2.44 14.27
CA ILE A 137 -8.27 -1.92 15.37
C ILE A 137 -7.44 -1.86 16.65
N SER A 138 -7.68 -0.85 17.47
CA SER A 138 -7.10 -0.73 18.81
C SER A 138 -8.14 -0.15 19.75
N THR A 139 -8.06 -0.51 21.04
CA THR A 139 -8.88 0.11 22.07
C THR A 139 -8.12 1.22 22.77
N TYR A 140 -8.83 2.27 23.20
CA TYR A 140 -8.26 3.32 24.03
C TYR A 140 -9.08 3.59 25.31
N GLN A 141 -10.31 3.09 25.33
CA GLN A 141 -11.19 3.08 26.49
C GLN A 141 -12.13 1.88 26.40
N THR A 142 -12.81 1.55 27.50
CA THR A 142 -13.84 0.49 27.50
C THR A 142 -14.88 0.77 26.42
N ASP A 143 -15.09 -0.24 25.55
CA ASP A 143 -16.03 -0.21 24.44
C ASP A 143 -15.83 0.93 23.42
N LYS A 144 -14.65 1.58 23.41
CA LYS A 144 -14.25 2.56 22.40
C LYS A 144 -12.99 2.11 21.67
N TYR A 145 -13.03 2.21 20.36
CA TYR A 145 -12.00 1.68 19.49
C TYR A 145 -11.59 2.70 18.43
N TRP A 146 -10.29 2.74 18.11
CA TRP A 146 -9.80 3.32 16.89
C TRP A 146 -9.72 2.25 15.83
N ILE A 147 -10.19 2.55 14.63
CA ILE A 147 -10.16 1.66 13.47
C ILE A 147 -9.43 2.34 12.32
N ALA A 148 -8.63 1.54 11.59
CA ALA A 148 -7.94 1.96 10.38
C ALA A 148 -8.73 1.42 9.17
N GLU A 149 -9.33 2.33 8.39
CA GLU A 149 -10.19 2.00 7.25
C GLU A 149 -9.47 2.12 5.89
N GLY A 150 -8.15 1.97 5.88
CA GLY A 150 -7.32 2.11 4.67
C GLY A 150 -7.39 3.54 4.12
N SER A 151 -7.73 3.70 2.85
CA SER A 151 -7.83 5.02 2.21
C SER A 151 -8.91 5.94 2.80
N LYS A 152 -9.81 5.39 3.62
CA LYS A 152 -10.81 6.21 4.34
C LYS A 152 -10.26 6.84 5.63
N GLY A 153 -9.02 6.48 6.01
CA GLY A 153 -8.33 7.06 7.16
C GLY A 153 -8.60 6.38 8.49
N LEU A 154 -8.54 7.14 9.57
CA LEU A 154 -8.75 6.69 10.95
C LEU A 154 -10.11 7.17 11.45
N ARG A 155 -10.81 6.31 12.18
CA ARG A 155 -12.07 6.67 12.84
C ARG A 155 -12.15 6.07 14.23
N SER A 156 -12.73 6.78 15.17
CA SER A 156 -13.11 6.18 16.44
C SER A 156 -14.58 5.75 16.43
N ILE A 157 -14.84 4.59 17.02
CA ILE A 157 -16.17 4.03 17.16
C ILE A 157 -16.42 3.63 18.61
N GLN A 158 -17.68 3.63 19.02
CA GLN A 158 -18.13 3.18 20.34
C GLN A 158 -19.17 2.10 20.21
N ARG A 159 -19.07 1.06 21.04
CA ARG A 159 -20.10 0.03 21.19
C ARG A 159 -21.33 0.63 21.89
N LYS A 160 -22.52 0.43 21.32
CA LYS A 160 -23.82 0.85 21.88
C LYS A 160 -24.67 -0.32 22.35
N GLY A 161 -24.35 -1.52 21.94
CA GLY A 161 -25.06 -2.75 22.29
C GLY A 161 -24.44 -3.94 21.62
N SER A 162 -25.10 -5.10 21.67
CA SER A 162 -24.65 -6.29 20.96
C SER A 162 -24.67 -6.00 19.45
N ASN A 163 -23.55 -6.21 18.77
CA ASN A 163 -23.36 -5.99 17.33
C ASN A 163 -23.73 -4.55 16.84
N SER A 164 -23.81 -3.56 17.76
CA SER A 164 -24.16 -2.19 17.44
C SER A 164 -23.02 -1.24 17.83
N PHE A 165 -22.55 -0.49 16.85
CA PHE A 165 -21.47 0.48 17.00
C PHE A 165 -21.85 1.79 16.31
N GLU A 166 -21.41 2.91 16.87
CA GLU A 166 -21.56 4.22 16.24
C GLU A 166 -20.20 4.88 16.07
N ALA A 167 -20.05 5.68 15.03
CA ALA A 167 -18.88 6.52 14.82
C ALA A 167 -18.91 7.70 15.79
N LEU A 168 -17.77 8.00 16.41
CA LEU A 168 -17.61 9.13 17.33
C LEU A 168 -17.06 10.39 16.63
N ASN A 169 -16.49 10.23 15.44
CA ASN A 169 -15.95 11.32 14.64
C ASN A 169 -16.04 10.99 13.15
N GLU A 170 -15.96 12.02 12.31
CA GLU A 170 -15.69 11.84 10.89
C GLU A 170 -14.31 11.22 10.68
N PRO A 171 -14.08 10.51 9.58
CA PRO A 171 -12.79 9.90 9.32
C PRO A 171 -11.67 10.95 9.28
N ILE A 172 -10.61 10.71 10.04
CA ILE A 172 -9.38 11.50 10.00
C ILE A 172 -8.54 10.95 8.85
N ILE A 173 -8.46 11.69 7.77
CA ILE A 173 -7.59 11.39 6.65
C ILE A 173 -6.30 12.17 6.88
N LEU A 174 -5.19 11.46 7.01
CA LEU A 174 -3.88 12.09 7.16
C LEU A 174 -3.51 12.78 5.85
N ASP A 175 -3.01 14.00 5.93
CA ASP A 175 -2.42 14.66 4.79
C ASP A 175 -1.16 13.91 4.36
N GLY A 176 -1.04 13.64 3.07
CA GLY A 176 0.05 12.87 2.52
C GLY A 176 -0.02 12.80 0.99
N PRO A 177 1.05 12.30 0.34
CA PRO A 177 1.06 12.16 -1.11
C PRO A 177 -0.01 11.15 -1.55
N TYR A 178 -0.69 11.47 -2.65
CA TYR A 178 -1.70 10.59 -3.28
C TYR A 178 -1.15 9.18 -3.58
N SER A 179 0.16 9.08 -3.82
CA SER A 179 0.85 7.82 -4.11
C SER A 179 2.30 7.89 -3.63
N ASN A 180 2.85 6.77 -3.21
CA ASN A 180 4.27 6.59 -2.90
C ASN A 180 5.11 6.08 -4.08
N SER A 181 4.53 6.01 -5.29
CA SER A 181 5.20 5.55 -6.51
C SER A 181 5.74 6.73 -7.34
N ALA A 182 6.43 7.68 -6.71
CA ALA A 182 7.07 8.78 -7.41
C ALA A 182 8.16 8.25 -8.37
N PHE A 183 8.22 8.83 -9.58
CA PHE A 183 9.19 8.48 -10.60
C PHE A 183 10.25 9.57 -10.81
N ASP A 184 9.85 10.83 -10.82
CA ASP A 184 10.75 11.97 -10.90
C ASP A 184 10.28 13.08 -9.97
N ILE A 185 11.22 13.92 -9.52
CA ILE A 185 10.99 14.98 -8.55
C ILE A 185 11.76 16.25 -8.92
N VAL A 186 11.13 17.40 -8.78
CA VAL A 186 11.76 18.70 -8.90
C VAL A 186 11.33 19.65 -7.79
N CYS A 187 12.26 20.47 -7.31
CA CYS A 187 11.97 21.53 -6.34
C CYS A 187 12.08 22.89 -7.04
N LYS A 188 11.07 23.73 -6.91
CA LYS A 188 11.05 25.07 -7.46
C LYS A 188 10.18 26.00 -6.62
N ASN A 189 10.69 27.20 -6.30
CA ASN A 189 9.94 28.23 -5.55
C ASN A 189 9.35 27.67 -4.23
N ASP A 190 10.21 27.02 -3.42
CA ASP A 190 9.85 26.40 -2.14
C ASP A 190 8.71 25.36 -2.23
N LYS A 191 8.50 24.79 -3.39
CA LYS A 191 7.50 23.77 -3.65
C LYS A 191 8.13 22.54 -4.26
N VAL A 192 7.68 21.37 -3.85
CA VAL A 192 8.09 20.09 -4.41
C VAL A 192 7.05 19.62 -5.41
N TYR A 193 7.50 19.16 -6.55
CA TYR A 193 6.67 18.54 -7.60
C TYR A 193 7.17 17.14 -7.84
N MET A 194 6.27 16.19 -7.87
CA MET A 194 6.55 14.78 -8.16
C MET A 194 5.59 14.26 -9.20
N ILE A 195 6.06 13.38 -10.06
CA ILE A 195 5.22 12.70 -11.04
C ILE A 195 5.07 11.22 -10.70
N ILE A 196 3.89 10.71 -11.01
CA ILE A 196 3.55 9.28 -10.92
C ILE A 196 3.49 8.72 -12.33
N GLY A 197 3.97 7.51 -12.51
CA GLY A 197 4.01 6.83 -13.80
C GLY A 197 5.34 6.15 -14.03
N GLY A 198 6.00 6.51 -15.12
CA GLY A 198 7.34 6.06 -15.42
C GLY A 198 7.41 4.76 -16.21
N LYS A 199 8.61 4.22 -16.23
CA LYS A 199 8.96 2.99 -16.95
C LYS A 199 9.97 2.18 -16.14
N ASP A 200 10.08 0.92 -16.47
CA ASP A 200 11.17 0.08 -16.00
C ASP A 200 12.49 0.57 -16.64
N LEU A 201 13.43 0.99 -15.82
CA LEU A 201 14.70 1.55 -16.26
C LEU A 201 15.63 0.51 -16.92
N LEU A 202 15.39 -0.78 -16.70
CA LEU A 202 16.21 -1.86 -17.27
C LEU A 202 15.78 -2.24 -18.68
N ASN A 203 14.47 -2.26 -18.95
CA ASN A 203 13.93 -2.73 -20.21
C ASN A 203 13.04 -1.73 -20.94
N GLY A 204 12.85 -0.53 -20.38
CA GLY A 204 12.03 0.54 -20.96
C GLY A 204 10.53 0.27 -20.96
N LYS A 205 10.05 -0.80 -20.31
CA LYS A 205 8.64 -1.17 -20.31
C LYS A 205 7.82 -0.18 -19.48
N ARG A 206 6.71 0.29 -20.03
CA ARG A 206 5.75 1.16 -19.34
C ARG A 206 5.12 0.46 -18.16
N PHE A 207 4.80 1.23 -17.11
CA PHE A 207 4.06 0.73 -15.95
C PHE A 207 2.54 0.81 -16.12
N ASP A 208 2.05 1.51 -17.16
CA ASP A 208 0.62 1.76 -17.42
C ASP A 208 -0.11 2.45 -16.26
N LYS A 209 0.60 3.29 -15.53
CA LYS A 209 0.05 4.08 -14.42
C LYS A 209 -0.49 5.42 -14.92
N GLY A 210 -1.55 5.92 -14.28
CA GLY A 210 -2.04 7.28 -14.52
C GLY A 210 -0.96 8.33 -14.23
N GLY A 211 -0.83 9.33 -15.11
CA GLY A 211 0.14 10.42 -15.00
C GLY A 211 -0.34 11.50 -14.02
N TYR A 212 -0.22 11.24 -12.73
CA TYR A 212 -0.51 12.26 -11.70
C TYR A 212 0.70 13.16 -11.47
N ILE A 213 0.45 14.43 -11.18
CA ILE A 213 1.45 15.34 -10.64
C ILE A 213 1.06 15.63 -9.20
N LEU A 214 1.95 15.32 -8.26
CA LEU A 214 1.80 15.64 -6.86
C LEU A 214 2.60 16.88 -6.53
N THR A 215 2.06 17.72 -5.68
CA THR A 215 2.77 18.91 -5.19
C THR A 215 2.72 18.98 -3.66
N TYR A 216 3.80 19.49 -3.08
CA TYR A 216 3.91 19.78 -1.66
C TYR A 216 4.53 21.17 -1.47
N ASP A 217 3.86 22.03 -0.73
CA ASP A 217 4.26 23.43 -0.49
C ASP A 217 4.72 23.66 0.96
N TYR A 218 5.22 22.60 1.64
CA TYR A 218 5.63 22.54 3.05
C TYR A 218 4.50 22.65 4.07
N ASP A 219 3.26 22.74 3.62
CA ASP A 219 2.09 22.76 4.47
C ASP A 219 1.12 21.66 4.08
N LYS A 220 0.86 21.53 2.78
CA LYS A 220 -0.19 20.66 2.25
C LYS A 220 0.23 19.92 0.99
N TRP A 221 -0.20 18.66 0.93
CA TRP A 221 -0.17 17.89 -0.31
C TRP A 221 -1.35 18.25 -1.22
N SER A 222 -1.10 18.30 -2.51
CA SER A 222 -2.11 18.38 -3.54
C SER A 222 -1.71 17.55 -4.76
N PHE A 223 -2.65 17.31 -5.67
CA PHE A 223 -2.36 16.55 -6.88
C PHE A 223 -3.22 17.02 -8.05
N ILE A 224 -2.69 16.83 -9.26
CA ILE A 224 -3.39 17.05 -10.51
C ILE A 224 -3.79 15.68 -11.06
N ASP A 225 -5.10 15.45 -11.24
CA ASP A 225 -5.65 14.21 -11.82
C ASP A 225 -5.45 14.23 -13.35
N PRO A 226 -4.88 13.19 -13.98
CA PRO A 226 -4.75 13.10 -15.43
C PRO A 226 -6.09 13.18 -16.19
N LYS A 227 -7.21 12.89 -15.56
CA LYS A 227 -8.56 13.06 -16.15
C LYS A 227 -8.86 14.52 -16.49
N GLU A 228 -8.32 15.46 -15.73
CA GLU A 228 -8.47 16.88 -16.03
C GLU A 228 -7.79 17.25 -17.36
N ALA A 229 -6.60 16.69 -17.62
CA ALA A 229 -5.90 16.91 -18.90
C ALA A 229 -6.68 16.27 -20.05
N GLN A 230 -7.18 15.06 -19.88
CA GLN A 230 -8.02 14.42 -20.90
C GLN A 230 -9.24 15.30 -21.24
N LYS A 231 -9.98 15.73 -20.22
CA LYS A 231 -11.21 16.51 -20.38
C LYS A 231 -10.96 17.87 -21.02
N LYS A 232 -10.00 18.65 -20.48
CA LYS A 232 -9.76 20.03 -20.93
C LYS A 232 -9.10 20.12 -22.30
N LEU A 233 -8.20 19.19 -22.61
CA LEU A 233 -7.45 19.18 -23.87
C LEU A 233 -8.05 18.24 -24.91
N ASN A 234 -9.21 17.64 -24.60
CA ASN A 234 -9.89 16.69 -25.48
C ASN A 234 -8.99 15.55 -25.97
N LEU A 235 -8.19 14.97 -25.05
CA LEU A 235 -7.27 13.90 -25.37
C LEU A 235 -8.02 12.57 -25.54
N PRO A 236 -7.54 11.64 -26.37
CA PRO A 236 -8.20 10.37 -26.61
C PRO A 236 -8.23 9.47 -25.36
N ARG A 237 -7.33 9.72 -24.41
CA ARG A 237 -7.23 9.00 -23.13
C ARG A 237 -6.59 9.88 -22.05
N ASN A 238 -6.67 9.45 -20.82
CA ASN A 238 -5.89 10.06 -19.74
C ASN A 238 -4.39 9.89 -20.01
N PRO A 239 -3.56 10.93 -19.85
CA PRO A 239 -2.11 10.80 -19.88
C PRO A 239 -1.61 9.75 -18.89
N ARG A 240 -0.61 8.99 -19.30
CA ARG A 240 -0.02 7.90 -18.50
C ARG A 240 1.50 7.99 -18.47
N ASP A 241 2.07 7.31 -17.50
CA ASP A 241 3.50 7.05 -17.41
C ASP A 241 4.35 8.30 -17.62
N TYR A 242 4.12 9.31 -16.76
CA TYR A 242 4.98 10.49 -16.76
C TYR A 242 6.41 10.08 -16.41
N THR A 243 7.36 10.57 -17.21
CA THR A 243 8.78 10.17 -17.16
C THR A 243 9.71 11.30 -16.74
N SER A 244 9.32 12.54 -16.90
CA SER A 244 10.08 13.68 -16.38
C SER A 244 9.18 14.89 -16.16
N ILE A 245 9.63 15.79 -15.29
CA ILE A 245 8.92 17.00 -14.94
C ILE A 245 9.88 18.20 -14.96
N ALA A 246 9.44 19.30 -15.54
CA ALA A 246 10.17 20.57 -15.48
C ALA A 246 9.22 21.71 -15.09
N VAL A 247 9.68 22.59 -14.21
CA VAL A 247 8.88 23.69 -13.66
C VAL A 247 9.58 25.03 -13.89
N THR A 248 8.81 26.02 -14.32
CA THR A 248 9.24 27.41 -14.46
C THR A 248 8.12 28.38 -14.06
N THR A 249 8.37 29.65 -14.15
CA THR A 249 7.35 30.70 -14.09
C THR A 249 7.37 31.49 -15.40
N ASP A 250 6.22 31.94 -15.86
CA ASP A 250 6.11 32.85 -16.98
C ASP A 250 6.36 34.34 -16.57
N ASP A 251 6.33 35.24 -17.52
CA ASP A 251 6.56 36.68 -17.27
C ASP A 251 5.47 37.32 -16.39
N SER A 252 4.32 36.66 -16.21
CA SER A 252 3.25 37.04 -15.28
C SER A 252 3.41 36.43 -13.88
N ASN A 253 4.51 35.73 -13.65
CA ASN A 253 4.79 34.95 -12.44
C ASN A 253 3.80 33.77 -12.20
N ASP A 254 3.11 33.33 -13.25
CA ASP A 254 2.29 32.11 -13.18
C ASP A 254 3.18 30.86 -13.22
N GLU A 255 2.82 29.87 -12.42
CA GLU A 255 3.51 28.58 -12.37
C GLU A 255 3.24 27.79 -13.67
N ILE A 256 4.30 27.39 -14.35
CA ILE A 256 4.24 26.57 -15.56
C ILE A 256 4.94 25.23 -15.30
N VAL A 257 4.20 24.14 -15.45
CA VAL A 257 4.69 22.78 -15.28
C VAL A 257 4.58 22.04 -16.60
N TYR A 258 5.67 21.38 -17.01
CA TYR A 258 5.70 20.45 -18.12
C TYR A 258 5.92 19.03 -17.59
N ALA A 259 5.07 18.10 -17.99
CA ALA A 259 5.22 16.69 -17.67
C ALA A 259 5.29 15.87 -18.96
N SER A 260 6.39 15.17 -19.15
CA SER A 260 6.58 14.26 -20.30
C SER A 260 6.02 12.88 -20.00
N SER A 261 5.62 12.18 -21.05
CA SER A 261 5.01 10.86 -20.99
C SER A 261 5.67 9.89 -21.95
N MET A 262 5.74 8.66 -21.54
CA MET A 262 6.12 7.57 -22.41
C MET A 262 4.91 7.13 -23.25
N GLY A 263 4.59 7.92 -24.29
CA GLY A 263 3.54 7.61 -25.26
C GLY A 263 2.57 8.75 -25.55
N ASP A 264 2.36 9.70 -24.62
CA ASP A 264 1.39 10.78 -24.82
C ASP A 264 2.05 12.16 -25.09
N GLY A 265 3.40 12.19 -25.25
CA GLY A 265 4.14 13.42 -25.49
C GLY A 265 4.35 14.25 -24.22
N VAL A 266 4.09 15.56 -24.27
CA VAL A 266 4.26 16.48 -23.14
C VAL A 266 2.96 17.22 -22.88
N ILE A 267 2.59 17.31 -21.60
CA ILE A 267 1.45 18.14 -21.17
C ILE A 267 1.99 19.35 -20.41
N GLN A 268 1.51 20.52 -20.78
CA GLN A 268 1.77 21.79 -20.10
C GLN A 268 0.61 22.14 -19.18
N TYR A 269 0.94 22.51 -17.97
CA TYR A 269 0.01 23.01 -16.96
C TYR A 269 0.37 24.45 -16.59
N LYS A 270 -0.63 25.27 -16.36
CA LYS A 270 -0.50 26.62 -15.83
C LYS A 270 -1.31 26.72 -14.53
N ASN A 271 -0.65 27.04 -13.42
CA ASN A 271 -1.26 27.06 -12.09
C ASN A 271 -2.10 25.79 -11.80
N GLY A 272 -1.53 24.63 -12.07
CA GLY A 272 -2.18 23.32 -11.89
C GLY A 272 -3.25 22.97 -12.92
N THR A 273 -3.56 23.86 -13.85
CA THR A 273 -4.57 23.65 -14.91
C THR A 273 -3.90 23.21 -16.20
N PRO A 274 -4.30 22.09 -16.84
CA PRO A 274 -3.76 21.70 -18.14
C PRO A 274 -4.18 22.70 -19.22
N VAL A 275 -3.21 23.21 -20.01
CA VAL A 275 -3.41 24.26 -21.02
C VAL A 275 -3.02 23.82 -22.42
N GLN A 276 -2.06 22.91 -22.57
CA GLN A 276 -1.57 22.47 -23.87
C GLN A 276 -1.03 21.05 -23.83
N SER A 277 -1.22 20.30 -24.92
CA SER A 277 -0.52 19.05 -25.18
C SER A 277 0.35 19.17 -26.42
N TYR A 278 1.56 18.63 -26.33
CA TYR A 278 2.54 18.58 -27.41
C TYR A 278 2.76 17.13 -27.83
N ASN A 279 2.56 16.87 -29.12
CA ASN A 279 2.65 15.53 -29.71
C ASN A 279 3.14 15.62 -31.16
N GLU A 280 3.05 14.54 -31.93
CA GLU A 280 3.50 14.49 -33.32
C GLU A 280 2.77 15.48 -34.24
N LYS A 281 1.53 15.84 -33.94
CA LYS A 281 0.70 16.69 -34.81
C LYS A 281 1.08 18.16 -34.74
N ASN A 282 1.51 18.61 -33.56
CA ASN A 282 1.72 20.05 -33.33
C ASN A 282 3.14 20.45 -32.91
N ALA A 283 3.99 19.49 -32.49
CA ALA A 283 5.31 19.78 -31.98
C ALA A 283 6.41 18.87 -32.56
N PHE A 284 6.31 17.57 -32.36
CA PHE A 284 7.45 16.66 -32.55
C PHE A 284 7.62 16.19 -34.00
N LYS A 285 6.54 16.08 -34.76
CA LYS A 285 6.48 15.63 -36.16
C LYS A 285 6.97 14.17 -36.40
N GLU A 286 7.38 13.50 -35.36
CA GLU A 286 7.83 12.10 -35.39
C GLU A 286 7.15 11.34 -34.29
N THR A 287 6.92 10.05 -34.53
CA THR A 287 6.41 9.09 -33.57
C THR A 287 7.46 8.05 -33.27
N ALA A 288 7.42 7.46 -32.08
CA ALA A 288 8.30 6.36 -31.70
C ALA A 288 8.16 5.19 -32.69
N GLY A 289 9.29 4.67 -33.16
CA GLY A 289 9.35 3.60 -34.14
C GLY A 289 8.59 2.35 -33.72
N GLY A 290 7.79 1.80 -34.63
CA GLY A 290 7.07 0.54 -34.42
C GLY A 290 5.73 0.62 -33.67
N TYR A 291 5.36 1.76 -33.11
CA TYR A 291 4.13 1.89 -32.32
C TYR A 291 2.99 2.64 -33.00
N GLY A 292 3.21 3.15 -34.22
CA GLY A 292 2.19 3.85 -35.01
C GLY A 292 1.97 5.31 -34.58
N SER A 293 0.99 5.97 -35.21
CA SER A 293 0.71 7.37 -34.98
C SER A 293 0.18 7.63 -33.56
N GLY A 294 0.59 8.73 -32.94
CA GLY A 294 0.15 9.13 -31.60
C GLY A 294 1.09 8.75 -30.46
N TYR A 295 2.14 7.98 -30.72
CA TYR A 295 3.11 7.60 -29.70
C TYR A 295 4.36 8.50 -29.75
N CYS A 296 4.52 9.37 -28.75
CA CYS A 296 5.68 10.23 -28.58
C CYS A 296 6.36 9.91 -27.26
N TYR A 297 7.52 9.27 -27.33
CA TYR A 297 8.32 8.90 -26.15
C TYR A 297 9.25 10.03 -25.77
N ILE A 298 8.78 10.89 -24.84
CA ILE A 298 9.58 11.97 -24.28
C ILE A 298 10.01 11.57 -22.89
N ASP A 299 11.32 11.61 -22.63
CA ASP A 299 11.89 11.02 -21.42
C ASP A 299 12.46 12.08 -20.46
N GLY A 300 13.34 12.95 -20.93
CA GLY A 300 13.97 13.98 -20.10
C GLY A 300 13.47 15.39 -20.42
N LEU A 301 13.25 16.20 -19.39
CA LEU A 301 12.89 17.61 -19.50
C LEU A 301 13.86 18.45 -18.65
N ALA A 302 14.42 19.50 -19.21
CA ALA A 302 15.24 20.47 -18.47
C ALA A 302 15.17 21.87 -19.07
N PHE A 303 15.09 22.90 -18.23
CA PHE A 303 15.26 24.28 -18.67
C PHE A 303 16.73 24.66 -18.70
N ASP A 304 17.15 25.36 -19.77
CA ASP A 304 18.43 26.04 -19.78
C ASP A 304 18.35 27.42 -19.08
N LYS A 305 19.51 28.06 -18.93
CA LYS A 305 19.60 29.40 -18.31
C LYS A 305 18.86 30.52 -19.08
N ASN A 306 18.54 30.29 -20.34
CA ASN A 306 17.84 31.26 -21.20
C ASN A 306 16.32 31.03 -21.18
N GLY A 307 15.85 30.00 -20.47
CA GLY A 307 14.43 29.65 -20.37
C GLY A 307 13.93 28.76 -21.50
N ASN A 308 14.80 28.17 -22.31
CA ASN A 308 14.40 27.17 -23.30
C ASN A 308 14.21 25.81 -22.64
N LEU A 309 13.14 25.11 -23.00
CA LEU A 309 12.86 23.77 -22.53
C LEU A 309 13.48 22.72 -23.46
N TRP A 310 14.49 22.04 -22.99
CA TRP A 310 15.14 20.91 -23.64
C TRP A 310 14.46 19.61 -23.28
N MET A 311 14.36 18.71 -24.24
CA MET A 311 13.78 17.39 -24.02
C MET A 311 14.43 16.34 -24.89
N THR A 312 14.38 15.09 -24.41
CA THR A 312 14.86 13.93 -25.16
C THR A 312 13.68 13.10 -25.66
N SER A 313 13.79 12.62 -26.90
CA SER A 313 12.80 11.76 -27.54
C SER A 313 13.44 10.45 -27.93
N SER A 314 12.77 9.33 -27.68
CA SER A 314 13.27 8.00 -28.00
C SER A 314 12.66 7.46 -29.29
N GLU A 315 13.45 6.61 -29.99
CA GLU A 315 13.01 5.89 -31.22
C GLU A 315 12.61 6.79 -32.38
N VAL A 316 13.27 7.95 -32.51
CA VAL A 316 13.07 8.93 -33.57
C VAL A 316 14.42 9.39 -34.16
N ASN A 317 14.40 10.04 -35.33
CA ASN A 317 15.63 10.53 -35.96
C ASN A 317 16.22 11.75 -35.22
N HIS A 318 15.37 12.64 -34.72
CA HIS A 318 15.77 13.83 -33.97
C HIS A 318 15.53 13.58 -32.47
N ALA A 319 16.54 13.07 -31.80
CA ALA A 319 16.44 12.65 -30.40
C ALA A 319 16.44 13.80 -29.40
N VAL A 320 16.83 15.00 -29.80
CA VAL A 320 16.83 16.19 -28.94
C VAL A 320 15.90 17.26 -29.53
N LEU A 321 15.01 17.74 -28.71
CA LEU A 321 14.01 18.75 -29.05
C LEU A 321 14.16 19.93 -28.11
N VAL A 322 13.93 21.12 -28.63
CA VAL A 322 13.96 22.36 -27.82
C VAL A 322 12.74 23.20 -28.13
N LEU A 323 12.01 23.59 -27.11
CA LEU A 323 11.01 24.62 -27.14
C LEU A 323 11.69 25.89 -26.62
N ASP A 324 11.96 26.88 -27.48
CA ASP A 324 12.59 28.12 -27.06
C ASP A 324 11.62 29.03 -26.29
N LYS A 325 12.15 30.01 -25.60
CA LYS A 325 11.34 30.96 -24.81
C LYS A 325 10.30 31.72 -25.66
N ALA A 326 10.54 31.86 -26.97
CA ALA A 326 9.61 32.49 -27.89
C ALA A 326 8.48 31.55 -28.36
N GLY A 327 8.53 30.30 -28.00
CA GLY A 327 7.54 29.28 -28.37
C GLY A 327 7.83 28.52 -29.67
N ALA A 328 9.02 28.71 -30.26
CA ALA A 328 9.42 27.99 -31.47
C ALA A 328 10.07 26.63 -31.15
N TRP A 329 9.83 25.63 -32.00
CA TRP A 329 10.36 24.29 -31.87
C TRP A 329 11.61 24.08 -32.73
N HIS A 330 12.69 23.57 -32.13
CA HIS A 330 13.91 23.18 -32.79
C HIS A 330 14.15 21.68 -32.61
N ARG A 331 14.71 21.02 -33.61
CA ARG A 331 15.03 19.58 -33.62
C ARG A 331 16.52 19.42 -33.95
N LEU A 332 17.23 18.68 -33.15
CA LEU A 332 18.65 18.46 -33.25
C LEU A 332 18.96 16.98 -33.47
#